data_e4cce26d3bb700ea0491e6d7b9848121
#
_entry.id   e4cce26d3bb700ea0491e6d7b9848121
#
_cell.length_a   1.000
_cell.length_b   1.000
_cell.length_c   1.000
_cell.angle_alpha   90.00
_cell.angle_beta   90.00
_cell.angle_gamma   90.00
#
_symmetry.space_group_name_H-M   'P 1'
#
loop_
_entity.id
_entity.type
_entity.pdbx_description
1 polymer ?
#
loop_
_entity_poly.entity_id
_entity_poly.type
_entity_poly.pdbx_seq_one_letter_code
_entity_poly.pdbx_strand_id
1 'polypeptide(L)'
;MLNVLLRRLGLTVAELVLTGVALAQAPVPPPVEEAAHTYITRAALEAPIRFLASDLLEGRGPATRADQTTRLYLQTRLEGMGYRGAFADGAWQQPFDIVGIRSQLPQKWSFAGKSGNVDLALRDDYIGVSGLQSENVSIEDAELVFVGYGIQAPEYKWDDFKGAKLAGKILVMMNNDPDWDPNLFAGKRRLYYGRWTYKYESAARQGAAGAIIIHTTPSAGYPWQVVQSSWGGEQFDLPAAGEARVRLKAWATEEASRRLLQAGGFDLDKLIAAARSRSFKPVPLGVRTSIAFSNRLAHSQTANVGGLLPGSDPRLGAEVLIYSAHHDHFGIGEPDATGDRIYHGAVDNASGCAQVLAIARAFAALPERPRRSVLMLFVAGEERGLLGSGYYAGHPSFAPGRIAANINIDGGSIFGRTRDVSLISMGKSSLDDIAVAVAKNQGREVLPDQFPDRGYYYRSDQFSFARIGVPALFFNEGTDVIGRPAGWGKEQHDEWELRKYHQPSDKLDDTWNFDGMIEDAQLDFTAGWLVTQADTMPSWKPGDEFEAARQRALAAVGGN
;
A
#
# COMPACT_ATOMS: atom_id res chain seq x y z
N MET A 1 17.83 3.65 52.20
CA MET A 1 17.35 4.61 51.18
C MET A 1 17.14 3.99 49.78
N LEU A 2 17.73 2.82 49.48
CA LEU A 2 17.63 2.19 48.16
C LEU A 2 16.28 1.45 47.91
N ASN A 3 15.61 0.96 48.96
CA ASN A 3 14.36 0.22 48.84
C ASN A 3 13.08 1.06 48.68
N VAL A 4 13.17 2.39 48.79
CA VAL A 4 12.01 3.29 48.59
C VAL A 4 11.94 3.83 47.16
N LEU A 5 13.07 3.88 46.45
CA LEU A 5 13.10 4.31 45.06
C LEU A 5 12.57 3.25 44.07
N LEU A 6 12.79 1.96 44.37
CA LEU A 6 12.35 0.87 43.52
C LEU A 6 10.82 0.61 43.58
N ARG A 7 10.15 1.02 44.67
CA ARG A 7 8.68 0.93 44.77
C ARG A 7 7.94 2.05 44.01
N ARG A 8 8.58 3.22 43.76
CA ARG A 8 7.96 4.32 43.01
C ARG A 8 8.09 4.16 41.48
N LEU A 9 9.11 3.46 41.01
CA LEU A 9 9.26 3.16 39.57
C LEU A 9 8.40 1.97 39.11
N GLY A 10 8.07 1.03 40.01
CA GLY A 10 7.23 -0.12 39.68
C GLY A 10 5.74 0.22 39.54
N LEU A 11 5.25 1.27 40.23
CA LEU A 11 3.85 1.69 40.16
C LEU A 11 3.51 2.46 38.87
N THR A 12 4.43 3.25 38.33
CA THR A 12 4.19 4.05 37.13
C THR A 12 4.20 3.24 35.83
N VAL A 13 4.92 2.12 35.78
CA VAL A 13 4.92 1.24 34.61
C VAL A 13 3.68 0.33 34.58
N ALA A 14 3.16 -0.07 35.76
CA ALA A 14 1.97 -0.89 35.87
C ALA A 14 0.66 -0.13 35.55
N GLU A 15 0.60 1.17 35.88
CA GLU A 15 -0.58 2.00 35.57
C GLU A 15 -0.70 2.35 34.09
N LEU A 16 0.42 2.50 33.34
CA LEU A 16 0.41 2.77 31.90
C LEU A 16 0.00 1.54 31.06
N VAL A 17 0.27 0.33 31.54
CA VAL A 17 -0.15 -0.91 30.87
C VAL A 17 -1.62 -1.23 31.15
N LEU A 18 -2.12 -0.87 32.34
CA LEU A 18 -3.50 -1.14 32.75
C LEU A 18 -4.53 -0.27 32.03
N THR A 19 -4.19 0.95 31.60
CA THR A 19 -5.15 1.84 30.91
C THR A 19 -5.41 1.44 29.46
N GLY A 20 -4.43 0.89 28.74
CA GLY A 20 -4.64 0.39 27.38
C GLY A 20 -5.50 -0.88 27.34
N VAL A 21 -5.29 -1.81 28.27
CA VAL A 21 -6.04 -3.07 28.38
C VAL A 21 -7.49 -2.82 28.83
N ALA A 22 -7.75 -1.79 29.65
CA ALA A 22 -9.10 -1.48 30.14
C ALA A 22 -10.04 -0.96 29.03
N LEU A 23 -9.51 -0.26 28.01
CA LEU A 23 -10.31 0.24 26.90
C LEU A 23 -10.64 -0.84 25.86
N ALA A 24 -9.71 -1.75 25.61
CA ALA A 24 -9.94 -2.91 24.73
C ALA A 24 -11.00 -3.88 25.29
N GLN A 25 -11.26 -3.83 26.61
CA GLN A 25 -12.27 -4.65 27.31
C GLN A 25 -13.58 -3.91 27.59
N ALA A 26 -13.67 -2.60 27.26
CA ALA A 26 -14.92 -1.87 27.45
C ALA A 26 -16.00 -2.40 26.50
N PRO A 27 -17.20 -2.71 26.98
CA PRO A 27 -18.29 -3.09 26.11
C PRO A 27 -18.62 -1.95 25.15
N VAL A 28 -18.86 -2.28 23.89
CA VAL A 28 -19.32 -1.31 22.89
C VAL A 28 -20.72 -0.83 23.31
N PRO A 29 -20.99 0.47 23.40
CA PRO A 29 -22.31 0.96 23.79
C PRO A 29 -23.38 0.56 22.77
N PRO A 30 -24.62 0.24 23.21
CA PRO A 30 -25.70 -0.15 22.31
C PRO A 30 -25.96 0.80 21.14
N PRO A 31 -25.89 2.15 21.28
CA PRO A 31 -26.06 3.04 20.12
C PRO A 31 -24.98 2.88 19.04
N VAL A 32 -23.77 2.44 19.40
CA VAL A 32 -22.68 2.20 18.44
C VAL A 32 -22.94 0.90 17.69
N GLU A 33 -23.33 -0.16 18.39
CA GLU A 33 -23.72 -1.42 17.76
C GLU A 33 -24.93 -1.23 16.83
N GLU A 34 -25.96 -0.48 17.29
CA GLU A 34 -27.13 -0.16 16.49
C GLU A 34 -26.75 0.62 15.22
N ALA A 35 -25.85 1.62 15.33
CA ALA A 35 -25.38 2.38 14.18
C ALA A 35 -24.63 1.49 13.18
N ALA A 36 -23.76 0.58 13.67
CA ALA A 36 -23.06 -0.38 12.82
C ALA A 36 -24.05 -1.24 12.02
N HIS A 37 -25.02 -1.85 12.69
CA HIS A 37 -25.98 -2.74 12.04
C HIS A 37 -26.99 -2.00 11.15
N THR A 38 -27.36 -0.77 11.48
CA THR A 38 -28.36 0.00 10.72
C THR A 38 -27.76 0.61 9.45
N TYR A 39 -26.54 1.08 9.49
CA TYR A 39 -25.94 1.87 8.40
C TYR A 39 -24.88 1.12 7.59
N ILE A 40 -24.25 0.08 8.12
CA ILE A 40 -23.32 -0.76 7.41
C ILE A 40 -24.06 -2.01 6.92
N THR A 41 -24.66 -1.90 5.74
CA THR A 41 -25.55 -2.91 5.18
C THR A 41 -25.15 -3.22 3.73
N ARG A 42 -25.66 -4.33 3.18
CA ARG A 42 -25.43 -4.67 1.78
C ARG A 42 -25.77 -3.51 0.85
N ALA A 43 -26.90 -2.87 1.01
CA ALA A 43 -27.32 -1.76 0.15
C ALA A 43 -26.37 -0.55 0.25
N ALA A 44 -25.83 -0.27 1.46
CA ALA A 44 -24.87 0.80 1.69
C ALA A 44 -23.51 0.53 1.04
N LEU A 45 -23.15 -0.73 0.83
CA LEU A 45 -21.91 -1.15 0.17
C LEU A 45 -22.11 -1.35 -1.34
N GLU A 46 -23.12 -2.11 -1.73
CA GLU A 46 -23.33 -2.49 -3.13
C GLU A 46 -23.63 -1.30 -4.05
N ALA A 47 -24.42 -0.32 -3.59
CA ALA A 47 -24.79 0.81 -4.44
C ALA A 47 -23.60 1.72 -4.79
N PRO A 48 -22.70 2.12 -3.86
CA PRO A 48 -21.47 2.83 -4.20
C PRO A 48 -20.52 2.01 -5.08
N ILE A 49 -20.34 0.71 -4.83
CA ILE A 49 -19.50 -0.16 -5.66
C ILE A 49 -20.03 -0.20 -7.09
N ARG A 50 -21.34 -0.43 -7.27
CA ARG A 50 -22.00 -0.44 -8.58
C ARG A 50 -21.79 0.88 -9.34
N PHE A 51 -21.81 2.01 -8.66
CA PHE A 51 -21.54 3.31 -9.27
C PHE A 51 -20.05 3.45 -9.62
N LEU A 52 -19.15 3.24 -8.64
CA LEU A 52 -17.72 3.45 -8.80
C LEU A 52 -17.08 2.48 -9.81
N ALA A 53 -17.54 1.24 -9.87
CA ALA A 53 -17.05 0.24 -10.82
C ALA A 53 -17.86 0.18 -12.13
N SER A 54 -18.71 1.18 -12.39
CA SER A 54 -19.50 1.21 -13.65
C SER A 54 -18.63 1.59 -14.84
N ASP A 55 -19.02 1.14 -16.03
CA ASP A 55 -18.39 1.50 -17.31
C ASP A 55 -18.35 3.02 -17.52
N LEU A 56 -19.34 3.76 -16.97
CA LEU A 56 -19.41 5.21 -17.06
C LEU A 56 -18.22 5.93 -16.42
N LEU A 57 -17.56 5.30 -15.46
CA LEU A 57 -16.39 5.85 -14.79
C LEU A 57 -15.06 5.34 -15.40
N GLU A 58 -15.12 4.59 -16.49
CA GLU A 58 -13.95 4.25 -17.32
C GLU A 58 -12.73 3.81 -16.49
N GLY A 59 -12.96 3.11 -15.37
CA GLY A 59 -11.90 2.64 -14.46
C GLY A 59 -11.20 3.72 -13.66
N ARG A 60 -11.78 4.90 -13.49
CA ARG A 60 -11.34 5.98 -12.56
C ARG A 60 -9.87 6.39 -12.66
N GLY A 61 -9.31 6.34 -13.88
CA GLY A 61 -7.90 6.73 -14.09
C GLY A 61 -7.61 8.16 -13.58
N PRO A 62 -6.46 8.41 -12.92
CA PRO A 62 -6.10 9.72 -12.37
C PRO A 62 -6.16 10.85 -13.41
N ALA A 63 -6.59 12.03 -12.99
CA ALA A 63 -6.72 13.24 -13.80
C ALA A 63 -7.66 13.14 -15.02
N THR A 64 -8.50 12.11 -15.10
CA THR A 64 -9.53 11.97 -16.14
C THR A 64 -10.84 12.64 -15.71
N ARG A 65 -11.81 12.69 -16.65
CA ARG A 65 -13.18 13.10 -16.30
C ARG A 65 -13.81 12.13 -15.28
N ALA A 66 -13.49 10.86 -15.38
CA ALA A 66 -13.95 9.85 -14.43
C ALA A 66 -13.41 10.09 -13.02
N ASP A 67 -12.13 10.45 -12.88
CA ASP A 67 -11.55 10.90 -11.59
C ASP A 67 -12.31 12.10 -11.02
N GLN A 68 -12.57 13.14 -11.82
CA GLN A 68 -13.34 14.31 -11.39
C GLN A 68 -14.76 13.93 -10.93
N THR A 69 -15.43 13.03 -11.66
CA THR A 69 -16.78 12.55 -11.32
C THR A 69 -16.76 11.74 -10.03
N THR A 70 -15.78 10.87 -9.86
CA THR A 70 -15.56 10.08 -8.64
C THR A 70 -15.36 10.99 -7.43
N ARG A 71 -14.47 11.98 -7.54
CA ARG A 71 -14.22 12.94 -6.46
C ARG A 71 -15.46 13.73 -6.08
N LEU A 72 -16.23 14.21 -7.05
CA LEU A 72 -17.49 14.91 -6.80
C LEU A 72 -18.52 13.99 -6.14
N TYR A 73 -18.62 12.73 -6.57
CA TYR A 73 -19.51 11.75 -5.95
C TYR A 73 -19.16 11.56 -4.47
N LEU A 74 -17.91 11.28 -4.15
CA LEU A 74 -17.43 11.05 -2.78
C LEU A 74 -17.66 12.28 -1.89
N GLN A 75 -17.32 13.48 -2.39
CA GLN A 75 -17.58 14.74 -1.72
C GLN A 75 -19.06 14.91 -1.38
N THR A 76 -19.93 14.80 -2.37
CA THR A 76 -21.38 15.04 -2.17
C THR A 76 -22.03 14.01 -1.27
N ARG A 77 -21.50 12.76 -1.24
CA ARG A 77 -21.93 11.74 -0.27
C ARG A 77 -21.60 12.16 1.15
N LEU A 78 -20.36 12.61 1.42
CA LEU A 78 -19.95 13.07 2.75
C LEU A 78 -20.69 14.36 3.17
N GLU A 79 -20.86 15.30 2.25
CA GLU A 79 -21.61 16.54 2.49
C GLU A 79 -23.07 16.24 2.90
N GLY A 80 -23.73 15.32 2.19
CA GLY A 80 -25.08 14.87 2.51
C GLY A 80 -25.22 14.14 3.85
N MET A 81 -24.12 13.69 4.45
CA MET A 81 -24.04 13.10 5.80
C MET A 81 -23.72 14.13 6.90
N GLY A 82 -23.49 15.41 6.55
CA GLY A 82 -23.18 16.48 7.50
C GLY A 82 -21.70 16.61 7.86
N TYR A 83 -20.79 16.00 7.10
CA TYR A 83 -19.37 16.30 7.19
C TYR A 83 -19.07 17.69 6.64
N ARG A 84 -17.90 18.22 6.92
CA ARG A 84 -17.38 19.46 6.34
C ARG A 84 -16.05 19.18 5.62
N GLY A 85 -15.66 20.06 4.70
CA GLY A 85 -14.37 19.94 4.03
C GLY A 85 -13.19 19.91 5.03
N ALA A 86 -12.23 19.05 4.78
CA ALA A 86 -11.16 18.71 5.72
C ALA A 86 -9.85 19.48 5.49
N PHE A 87 -9.78 20.27 4.40
CA PHE A 87 -8.56 20.98 4.02
C PHE A 87 -8.69 22.49 4.29
N ALA A 88 -7.63 23.24 3.94
CA ALA A 88 -7.57 24.68 4.17
C ALA A 88 -8.84 25.39 3.67
N ASP A 89 -9.29 26.38 4.43
CA ASP A 89 -10.49 27.19 4.13
C ASP A 89 -11.78 26.38 3.98
N GLY A 90 -11.80 25.16 4.56
CA GLY A 90 -12.97 24.27 4.47
C GLY A 90 -13.11 23.57 3.12
N ALA A 91 -12.04 23.51 2.33
CA ALA A 91 -12.05 22.81 1.06
C ALA A 91 -12.27 21.29 1.25
N TRP A 92 -13.00 20.69 0.30
CA TRP A 92 -13.28 19.25 0.26
C TRP A 92 -12.19 18.46 -0.44
N GLN A 93 -11.42 19.12 -1.27
CA GLN A 93 -10.39 18.49 -2.10
C GLN A 93 -9.03 19.09 -1.79
N GLN A 94 -8.01 18.23 -1.79
CA GLN A 94 -6.60 18.59 -1.72
C GLN A 94 -5.98 18.33 -3.08
N PRO A 95 -5.96 19.34 -3.98
CA PRO A 95 -5.39 19.17 -5.30
C PRO A 95 -3.87 19.03 -5.25
N PHE A 96 -3.32 18.21 -6.15
CA PHE A 96 -1.89 18.09 -6.35
C PHE A 96 -1.56 17.76 -7.81
N ASP A 97 -0.39 18.24 -8.23
CA ASP A 97 0.08 18.04 -9.59
C ASP A 97 0.67 16.63 -9.75
N ILE A 98 0.42 16.04 -10.91
CA ILE A 98 1.01 14.78 -11.34
C ILE A 98 1.57 14.92 -12.76
N VAL A 99 2.63 14.17 -13.03
CA VAL A 99 3.24 14.07 -14.36
C VAL A 99 2.95 12.70 -14.93
N GLY A 100 2.12 12.66 -15.96
CA GLY A 100 1.89 11.47 -16.76
C GLY A 100 3.10 11.22 -17.68
N ILE A 101 3.58 10.01 -17.71
CA ILE A 101 4.77 9.58 -18.46
C ILE A 101 4.39 8.36 -19.30
N ARG A 102 4.28 8.51 -20.60
CA ARG A 102 4.07 7.40 -21.52
C ARG A 102 5.34 7.12 -22.30
N SER A 103 6.07 6.08 -21.90
CA SER A 103 7.32 5.67 -22.53
C SER A 103 7.06 4.86 -23.80
N GLN A 104 7.79 5.19 -24.89
CA GLN A 104 7.78 4.46 -26.15
C GLN A 104 9.07 3.64 -26.26
N LEU A 105 9.08 2.50 -25.58
CA LEU A 105 10.21 1.59 -25.56
C LEU A 105 10.36 0.84 -26.90
N PRO A 106 11.60 0.41 -27.26
CA PRO A 106 11.82 -0.41 -28.44
C PRO A 106 11.15 -1.78 -28.30
N GLN A 107 10.58 -2.30 -29.40
CA GLN A 107 9.98 -3.65 -29.42
C GLN A 107 10.99 -4.74 -29.09
N LYS A 108 12.25 -4.46 -29.30
CA LYS A 108 13.39 -5.35 -29.04
C LYS A 108 14.49 -4.60 -28.31
N TRP A 109 14.92 -5.11 -27.17
CA TRP A 109 16.05 -4.60 -26.41
C TRP A 109 17.21 -5.60 -26.49
N SER A 110 18.34 -5.16 -27.07
CA SER A 110 19.49 -6.01 -27.38
C SER A 110 20.60 -5.87 -26.35
N PHE A 111 21.21 -6.99 -26.02
CA PHE A 111 22.31 -7.10 -25.06
C PHE A 111 23.46 -7.89 -25.68
N ALA A 112 24.67 -7.39 -25.54
CA ALA A 112 25.88 -8.03 -25.99
C ALA A 112 26.64 -8.64 -24.81
N GLY A 113 26.78 -9.96 -24.78
CA GLY A 113 27.49 -10.68 -23.74
C GLY A 113 28.69 -11.47 -24.30
N LYS A 114 29.64 -11.81 -23.44
CA LYS A 114 30.82 -12.56 -23.80
C LYS A 114 30.55 -13.99 -24.31
N SER A 115 29.37 -14.55 -23.92
CA SER A 115 28.96 -15.91 -24.31
C SER A 115 27.87 -15.89 -25.39
N GLY A 116 27.50 -14.71 -25.92
CA GLY A 116 26.51 -14.53 -26.96
C GLY A 116 25.69 -13.27 -26.76
N ASN A 117 24.90 -12.94 -27.77
CA ASN A 117 23.95 -11.83 -27.70
C ASN A 117 22.58 -12.37 -27.36
N VAL A 118 21.75 -11.53 -26.71
CA VAL A 118 20.35 -11.84 -26.40
C VAL A 118 19.49 -10.63 -26.69
N ASP A 119 18.32 -10.88 -27.22
CA ASP A 119 17.28 -9.88 -27.47
C ASP A 119 16.08 -10.18 -26.57
N LEU A 120 15.54 -9.16 -25.93
CA LEU A 120 14.32 -9.23 -25.13
C LEU A 120 13.18 -8.54 -25.87
N ALA A 121 12.05 -9.23 -26.00
CA ALA A 121 10.84 -8.71 -26.62
C ALA A 121 10.04 -7.86 -25.61
N LEU A 122 9.57 -6.69 -26.04
CA LEU A 122 8.72 -5.85 -25.22
C LEU A 122 7.40 -6.57 -24.89
N ARG A 123 6.97 -6.49 -23.63
CA ARG A 123 5.80 -7.12 -23.01
C ARG A 123 5.96 -8.61 -22.72
N ASP A 124 6.54 -9.38 -23.61
CA ASP A 124 6.70 -10.83 -23.42
C ASP A 124 7.88 -11.14 -22.49
N ASP A 125 9.04 -10.50 -22.72
CA ASP A 125 10.26 -10.70 -21.98
C ASP A 125 10.55 -9.59 -20.97
N TYR A 126 10.27 -8.33 -21.34
CA TYR A 126 10.51 -7.18 -20.49
C TYR A 126 9.39 -6.14 -20.60
N ILE A 127 9.27 -5.35 -19.57
CA ILE A 127 8.49 -4.13 -19.50
C ILE A 127 9.32 -3.07 -18.81
N GLY A 128 9.14 -1.82 -19.18
CA GLY A 128 9.86 -0.73 -18.55
C GLY A 128 9.17 0.61 -18.72
N VAL A 129 9.63 1.57 -17.94
CA VAL A 129 9.17 2.95 -17.99
C VAL A 129 10.33 3.89 -17.70
N SER A 130 10.22 5.13 -18.13
CA SER A 130 11.16 6.17 -17.72
C SER A 130 11.11 6.40 -16.21
N GLY A 131 12.27 6.50 -15.58
CA GLY A 131 12.36 7.07 -14.23
C GLY A 131 12.52 8.58 -14.22
N LEU A 132 12.67 9.20 -15.41
CA LEU A 132 12.84 10.64 -15.58
C LEU A 132 11.61 11.27 -16.20
N GLN A 133 11.34 12.52 -15.81
CA GLN A 133 10.32 13.38 -16.42
C GLN A 133 10.93 14.20 -17.55
N SER A 134 11.43 13.50 -18.59
CA SER A 134 12.05 14.09 -19.78
C SER A 134 11.56 13.41 -21.05
N GLU A 135 11.45 14.16 -22.14
CA GLU A 135 10.92 13.65 -23.41
C GLU A 135 11.81 12.57 -24.04
N ASN A 136 13.11 12.63 -23.83
CA ASN A 136 14.05 11.68 -24.40
C ASN A 136 14.93 11.10 -23.30
N VAL A 137 15.15 9.80 -23.37
CA VAL A 137 16.00 9.04 -22.47
C VAL A 137 16.94 8.15 -23.28
N SER A 138 18.23 8.20 -22.96
CA SER A 138 19.24 7.30 -23.52
C SER A 138 20.13 6.75 -22.43
N ILE A 139 20.52 5.50 -22.60
CA ILE A 139 21.56 4.80 -21.85
C ILE A 139 22.48 4.20 -22.91
N GLU A 140 23.78 4.55 -22.87
CA GLU A 140 24.73 4.13 -23.87
C GLU A 140 25.78 3.21 -23.26
N ASP A 141 26.01 2.09 -23.90
CA ASP A 141 27.06 1.12 -23.59
C ASP A 141 27.18 0.81 -22.08
N ALA A 142 26.04 0.66 -21.40
CA ALA A 142 26.00 0.40 -19.97
C ALA A 142 26.29 -1.08 -19.67
N GLU A 143 27.16 -1.32 -18.69
CA GLU A 143 27.43 -2.64 -18.16
C GLU A 143 26.32 -3.08 -17.21
N LEU A 144 25.93 -4.36 -17.29
CA LEU A 144 25.00 -4.97 -16.36
C LEU A 144 25.74 -5.55 -15.14
N VAL A 145 25.21 -5.31 -13.96
CA VAL A 145 25.75 -5.83 -12.69
C VAL A 145 24.63 -6.48 -11.89
N PHE A 146 24.78 -7.76 -11.53
CA PHE A 146 23.87 -8.41 -10.60
C PHE A 146 24.23 -7.99 -9.17
N VAL A 147 23.24 -7.48 -8.44
CA VAL A 147 23.41 -6.91 -7.09
C VAL A 147 22.55 -7.64 -6.03
N GLY A 148 22.26 -8.93 -6.26
CA GLY A 148 21.50 -9.72 -5.32
C GLY A 148 20.10 -9.16 -5.10
N TYR A 149 19.79 -8.79 -3.84
CA TYR A 149 18.52 -8.13 -3.48
C TYR A 149 18.56 -6.62 -3.72
N GLY A 150 19.73 -6.02 -3.96
CA GLY A 150 19.88 -4.56 -4.10
C GLY A 150 19.53 -3.80 -2.82
N ILE A 151 19.84 -4.34 -1.65
CA ILE A 151 19.48 -3.81 -0.35
C ILE A 151 20.71 -3.27 0.38
N GLN A 152 20.52 -2.09 1.02
CA GLN A 152 21.39 -1.53 2.03
C GLN A 152 20.58 -1.23 3.29
N ALA A 153 20.76 -2.06 4.33
CA ALA A 153 20.02 -2.05 5.59
C ALA A 153 20.99 -2.20 6.77
N PRO A 154 21.56 -1.10 7.28
CA PRO A 154 22.56 -1.12 8.36
C PRO A 154 22.06 -1.79 9.63
N GLU A 155 20.79 -1.63 9.97
CA GLU A 155 20.13 -2.23 11.14
C GLU A 155 20.13 -3.76 11.10
N TYR A 156 20.09 -4.35 9.88
CA TYR A 156 20.26 -5.78 9.68
C TYR A 156 21.70 -6.19 9.38
N LYS A 157 22.66 -5.22 9.39
CA LYS A 157 24.04 -5.43 8.96
C LYS A 157 24.11 -6.03 7.56
N TRP A 158 23.23 -5.55 6.67
CA TRP A 158 23.10 -6.00 5.28
C TRP A 158 23.48 -4.90 4.29
N ASP A 159 24.34 -5.22 3.34
CA ASP A 159 24.75 -4.33 2.27
C ASP A 159 25.12 -5.18 1.05
N ASP A 160 24.27 -5.16 0.02
CA ASP A 160 24.53 -5.86 -1.24
C ASP A 160 25.52 -5.14 -2.14
N PHE A 161 25.80 -3.87 -1.88
CA PHE A 161 26.63 -3.06 -2.76
C PHE A 161 28.11 -3.05 -2.39
N LYS A 162 28.46 -3.19 -1.12
CA LYS A 162 29.86 -3.27 -0.61
C LYS A 162 30.76 -2.16 -1.14
N GLY A 163 30.23 -0.97 -1.40
CA GLY A 163 30.99 0.14 -1.94
C GLY A 163 31.43 -0.01 -3.42
N ALA A 164 30.79 -0.91 -4.17
CA ALA A 164 31.08 -1.09 -5.60
C ALA A 164 30.74 0.17 -6.41
N LYS A 165 31.52 0.43 -7.46
CA LYS A 165 31.28 1.55 -8.39
C LYS A 165 30.17 1.18 -9.37
N LEU A 166 28.92 1.64 -9.08
CA LEU A 166 27.71 1.28 -9.82
C LEU A 166 27.14 2.45 -10.64
N ALA A 167 27.71 3.63 -10.52
CA ALA A 167 27.27 4.80 -11.28
C ALA A 167 27.30 4.54 -12.78
N GLY A 168 26.22 4.89 -13.48
CA GLY A 168 26.07 4.72 -14.93
C GLY A 168 25.80 3.28 -15.39
N LYS A 169 25.74 2.30 -14.49
CA LYS A 169 25.48 0.88 -14.81
C LYS A 169 23.98 0.57 -14.78
N ILE A 170 23.58 -0.58 -15.31
CA ILE A 170 22.25 -1.15 -15.13
C ILE A 170 22.34 -2.25 -14.08
N LEU A 171 21.58 -2.10 -13.00
CA LEU A 171 21.56 -3.09 -11.92
C LEU A 171 20.49 -4.15 -12.19
N VAL A 172 20.87 -5.41 -12.08
CA VAL A 172 19.95 -6.57 -12.16
C VAL A 172 19.76 -7.12 -10.76
N MET A 173 18.53 -7.25 -10.29
CA MET A 173 18.25 -7.61 -8.91
C MET A 173 16.95 -8.39 -8.72
N MET A 174 16.88 -9.11 -7.62
CA MET A 174 15.68 -9.81 -7.19
C MET A 174 14.65 -8.83 -6.60
N ASN A 175 13.36 -9.16 -6.69
CA ASN A 175 12.29 -8.31 -6.16
C ASN A 175 12.11 -8.42 -4.64
N ASN A 176 12.28 -9.62 -4.05
CA ASN A 176 12.08 -9.86 -2.63
C ASN A 176 13.23 -9.34 -1.76
N ASP A 177 13.10 -9.50 -0.45
CA ASP A 177 14.16 -9.36 0.55
C ASP A 177 14.57 -10.75 1.08
N PRO A 178 15.65 -10.86 1.88
CA PRO A 178 16.07 -12.12 2.48
C PRO A 178 14.99 -12.74 3.38
N ASP A 179 14.51 -13.94 3.03
CA ASP A 179 13.35 -14.61 3.65
C ASP A 179 13.64 -16.02 4.21
N TRP A 180 14.87 -16.52 4.03
CA TRP A 180 15.26 -17.91 4.39
C TRP A 180 15.67 -18.07 5.85
N ASP A 181 16.03 -17.01 6.55
CA ASP A 181 16.41 -17.00 7.96
C ASP A 181 15.36 -16.23 8.76
N PRO A 182 14.64 -16.87 9.69
CA PRO A 182 13.60 -16.21 10.48
C PRO A 182 14.12 -15.07 11.38
N ASN A 183 15.44 -15.02 11.63
CA ASN A 183 16.09 -13.96 12.40
C ASN A 183 16.67 -12.84 11.53
N LEU A 184 16.52 -12.92 10.22
CA LEU A 184 17.01 -11.93 9.26
C LEU A 184 15.83 -11.19 8.63
N PHE A 185 15.88 -9.86 8.65
CA PHE A 185 14.75 -9.03 8.28
C PHE A 185 13.51 -9.43 9.12
N ALA A 186 12.41 -9.79 8.53
CA ALA A 186 11.24 -10.32 9.24
C ALA A 186 10.93 -11.76 8.83
N GLY A 187 11.95 -12.54 8.47
CA GLY A 187 11.78 -13.89 7.97
C GLY A 187 10.92 -13.92 6.70
N LYS A 188 9.83 -14.70 6.71
CA LYS A 188 8.93 -14.78 5.54
C LYS A 188 8.10 -13.51 5.30
N ARG A 189 7.96 -12.64 6.31
CA ARG A 189 7.23 -11.38 6.17
C ARG A 189 8.07 -10.40 5.39
N ARG A 190 7.60 -10.04 4.21
CA ARG A 190 8.31 -9.07 3.35
C ARG A 190 8.25 -7.67 3.94
N LEU A 191 9.41 -7.01 3.99
CA LEU A 191 9.56 -5.62 4.40
C LEU A 191 9.58 -4.68 3.18
N TYR A 192 9.68 -3.38 3.42
CA TYR A 192 9.81 -2.37 2.36
C TYR A 192 10.99 -2.66 1.42
N TYR A 193 12.07 -3.25 1.92
CA TYR A 193 13.21 -3.67 1.15
C TYR A 193 12.88 -4.63 -0.01
N GLY A 194 11.83 -5.43 0.13
CA GLY A 194 11.32 -6.34 -0.90
C GLY A 194 10.36 -5.70 -1.90
N ARG A 195 10.04 -4.40 -1.77
CA ARG A 195 9.17 -3.67 -2.71
C ARG A 195 9.93 -3.22 -3.95
N TRP A 196 9.28 -3.29 -5.11
CA TRP A 196 9.84 -2.80 -6.36
C TRP A 196 10.20 -1.30 -6.30
N THR A 197 9.42 -0.49 -5.61
CA THR A 197 9.71 0.93 -5.36
C THR A 197 11.07 1.12 -4.70
N TYR A 198 11.33 0.38 -3.61
CA TYR A 198 12.63 0.41 -2.95
C TYR A 198 13.79 0.03 -3.89
N LYS A 199 13.59 -0.95 -4.79
CA LYS A 199 14.63 -1.40 -5.70
C LYS A 199 15.11 -0.28 -6.62
N TYR A 200 14.18 0.48 -7.20
CA TYR A 200 14.54 1.62 -8.06
C TYR A 200 15.11 2.79 -7.27
N GLU A 201 14.58 3.09 -6.09
CA GLU A 201 15.17 4.08 -5.18
C GLU A 201 16.59 3.70 -4.76
N SER A 202 16.81 2.44 -4.44
CA SER A 202 18.12 1.91 -4.05
C SER A 202 19.12 2.01 -5.20
N ALA A 203 18.72 1.63 -6.42
CA ALA A 203 19.54 1.79 -7.62
C ALA A 203 19.88 3.25 -7.90
N ALA A 204 18.91 4.15 -7.74
CA ALA A 204 19.11 5.59 -7.91
C ALA A 204 20.13 6.16 -6.90
N ARG A 205 20.07 5.74 -5.63
CA ARG A 205 21.06 6.11 -4.60
C ARG A 205 22.48 5.66 -4.94
N GLN A 206 22.64 4.58 -5.72
CA GLN A 206 23.95 4.12 -6.23
C GLN A 206 24.39 4.85 -7.50
N GLY A 207 23.60 5.81 -8.01
CA GLY A 207 23.88 6.51 -9.27
C GLY A 207 23.73 5.64 -10.52
N ALA A 208 23.01 4.52 -10.43
CA ALA A 208 22.77 3.63 -11.56
C ALA A 208 22.00 4.32 -12.70
N ALA A 209 22.33 3.98 -13.95
CA ALA A 209 21.58 4.48 -15.10
C ALA A 209 20.20 3.85 -15.21
N GLY A 210 20.07 2.59 -14.82
CA GLY A 210 18.81 1.87 -14.84
C GLY A 210 18.84 0.67 -13.90
N ALA A 211 17.66 0.04 -13.74
CA ALA A 211 17.56 -1.21 -13.01
C ALA A 211 16.56 -2.15 -13.69
N ILE A 212 16.88 -3.44 -13.67
CA ILE A 212 16.03 -4.55 -14.13
C ILE A 212 15.72 -5.41 -12.91
N ILE A 213 14.44 -5.51 -12.57
CA ILE A 213 13.96 -6.43 -11.53
C ILE A 213 13.60 -7.76 -12.19
N ILE A 214 14.14 -8.84 -11.66
CA ILE A 214 13.80 -10.20 -12.08
C ILE A 214 12.42 -10.53 -11.51
N HIS A 215 11.44 -10.79 -12.40
CA HIS A 215 10.11 -11.19 -12.01
C HIS A 215 10.03 -12.71 -11.88
N THR A 216 9.60 -13.16 -10.70
CA THR A 216 9.02 -14.50 -10.52
C THR A 216 7.70 -14.33 -9.79
N THR A 217 6.70 -15.15 -10.07
CA THR A 217 5.40 -15.06 -9.35
C THR A 217 5.58 -15.13 -7.83
N PRO A 218 6.40 -16.03 -7.25
CA PRO A 218 6.64 -16.03 -5.81
C PRO A 218 7.30 -14.75 -5.28
N SER A 219 8.25 -14.16 -6.02
CA SER A 219 8.95 -12.95 -5.55
C SER A 219 8.14 -11.69 -5.72
N ALA A 220 7.24 -11.61 -6.70
CA ALA A 220 6.35 -10.47 -6.91
C ALA A 220 5.09 -10.56 -6.04
N GLY A 221 4.59 -11.77 -5.80
CA GLY A 221 3.31 -12.05 -5.16
C GLY A 221 2.13 -12.00 -6.16
N TYR A 222 2.41 -11.82 -7.46
CA TYR A 222 1.45 -11.80 -8.56
C TYR A 222 2.10 -12.25 -9.87
N PRO A 223 1.29 -12.73 -10.86
CA PRO A 223 1.82 -13.22 -12.13
C PRO A 223 2.27 -12.07 -13.06
N TRP A 224 2.97 -12.44 -14.16
CA TRP A 224 3.54 -11.46 -15.09
C TRP A 224 2.51 -10.54 -15.75
N GLN A 225 1.29 -11.02 -15.99
CA GLN A 225 0.23 -10.19 -16.58
C GLN A 225 -0.13 -8.97 -15.71
N VAL A 226 0.05 -9.03 -14.40
CA VAL A 226 -0.13 -7.88 -13.52
C VAL A 226 0.93 -6.81 -13.81
N VAL A 227 2.18 -7.20 -14.09
CA VAL A 227 3.20 -6.25 -14.54
C VAL A 227 2.84 -5.66 -15.90
N GLN A 228 2.33 -6.49 -16.82
CA GLN A 228 1.90 -6.04 -18.16
C GLN A 228 0.76 -5.02 -18.10
N SER A 229 -0.24 -5.22 -17.23
CA SER A 229 -1.36 -4.29 -17.07
C SER A 229 -0.95 -3.03 -16.31
N SER A 230 -0.24 -3.16 -15.19
CA SER A 230 0.12 -2.04 -14.32
C SER A 230 1.17 -1.11 -14.95
N TRP A 231 2.10 -1.64 -15.77
CA TRP A 231 3.23 -0.91 -16.35
C TRP A 231 3.09 -0.64 -17.85
N GLY A 232 2.08 -1.22 -18.51
CA GLY A 232 1.89 -1.12 -19.96
C GLY A 232 1.31 0.20 -20.46
N GLY A 233 0.75 1.02 -19.58
CA GLY A 233 0.07 2.26 -19.90
C GLY A 233 0.87 3.51 -19.52
N GLU A 234 0.17 4.64 -19.43
CA GLU A 234 0.71 5.88 -18.87
C GLU A 234 0.99 5.69 -17.38
N GLN A 235 2.20 6.03 -16.97
CA GLN A 235 2.59 6.04 -15.56
C GLN A 235 2.46 7.47 -15.04
N PHE A 236 2.13 7.60 -13.75
CA PHE A 236 2.06 8.90 -13.10
C PHE A 236 3.08 8.97 -11.98
N ASP A 237 3.58 10.17 -11.73
CA ASP A 237 4.50 10.46 -10.64
C ASP A 237 4.24 11.88 -10.13
N LEU A 238 4.64 12.19 -8.90
CA LEU A 238 4.68 13.58 -8.43
C LEU A 238 5.75 14.36 -9.21
N PRO A 239 5.60 15.68 -9.40
CA PRO A 239 6.66 16.49 -9.99
C PRO A 239 8.00 16.26 -9.30
N ALA A 240 9.06 16.07 -10.09
CA ALA A 240 10.40 15.84 -9.56
C ALA A 240 10.88 17.02 -8.71
N ALA A 241 11.31 16.76 -7.49
CA ALA A 241 11.79 17.75 -6.52
C ALA A 241 13.33 17.70 -6.32
N GLY A 242 14.05 17.06 -7.25
CA GLY A 242 15.52 16.96 -7.21
C GLY A 242 16.05 15.67 -6.58
N GLU A 243 15.18 14.73 -6.24
CA GLU A 243 15.59 13.40 -5.78
C GLU A 243 16.33 12.61 -6.87
N ALA A 244 17.24 11.73 -6.42
CA ALA A 244 17.94 10.84 -7.34
C ALA A 244 16.97 9.88 -8.03
N ARG A 245 17.09 9.74 -9.35
CA ARG A 245 16.24 8.87 -10.17
C ARG A 245 17.09 8.06 -11.16
N VAL A 246 16.70 6.81 -11.40
CA VAL A 246 17.25 6.03 -12.53
C VAL A 246 16.62 6.53 -13.84
N ARG A 247 17.33 6.36 -14.96
CA ARG A 247 16.78 6.70 -16.30
C ARG A 247 15.73 5.69 -16.76
N LEU A 248 15.93 4.41 -16.42
CA LEU A 248 15.06 3.31 -16.81
C LEU A 248 14.71 2.46 -15.58
N LYS A 249 13.43 2.26 -15.36
CA LYS A 249 12.86 1.27 -14.45
C LYS A 249 12.35 0.11 -15.31
N ALA A 250 12.87 -1.10 -15.15
CA ALA A 250 12.46 -2.24 -15.95
C ALA A 250 12.23 -3.50 -15.11
N TRP A 251 11.32 -4.33 -15.59
CA TRP A 251 11.13 -5.71 -15.17
C TRP A 251 11.51 -6.64 -16.31
N ALA A 252 12.02 -7.81 -15.99
CA ALA A 252 12.21 -8.90 -16.94
C ALA A 252 11.65 -10.19 -16.34
N THR A 253 11.04 -11.03 -17.19
CA THR A 253 10.59 -12.36 -16.76
C THR A 253 11.76 -13.21 -16.28
N GLU A 254 11.48 -14.24 -15.49
CA GLU A 254 12.53 -15.16 -15.03
C GLU A 254 13.27 -15.79 -16.22
N GLU A 255 12.53 -16.24 -17.25
CA GLU A 255 13.11 -16.85 -18.44
C GLU A 255 14.00 -15.87 -19.21
N ALA A 256 13.54 -14.65 -19.44
CA ALA A 256 14.31 -13.59 -20.07
C ALA A 256 15.58 -13.26 -19.27
N SER A 257 15.44 -13.21 -17.94
CA SER A 257 16.56 -12.97 -17.02
C SER A 257 17.60 -14.11 -17.09
N ARG A 258 17.16 -15.37 -17.15
CA ARG A 258 18.06 -16.53 -17.34
C ARG A 258 18.85 -16.41 -18.63
N ARG A 259 18.18 -16.10 -19.76
CA ARG A 259 18.86 -15.88 -21.05
C ARG A 259 19.86 -14.72 -20.97
N LEU A 260 19.49 -13.64 -20.32
CA LEU A 260 20.35 -12.46 -20.13
C LEU A 260 21.64 -12.80 -19.35
N LEU A 261 21.53 -13.56 -18.25
CA LEU A 261 22.67 -13.95 -17.43
C LEU A 261 23.55 -14.97 -18.15
N GLN A 262 22.96 -15.91 -18.88
CA GLN A 262 23.67 -16.89 -19.70
C GLN A 262 24.53 -16.23 -20.78
N ALA A 263 24.06 -15.13 -21.39
CA ALA A 263 24.86 -14.34 -22.32
C ALA A 263 26.16 -13.80 -21.68
N GLY A 264 26.16 -13.56 -20.36
CA GLY A 264 27.37 -13.26 -19.57
C GLY A 264 28.17 -14.48 -19.12
N GLY A 265 27.63 -15.69 -19.33
CA GLY A 265 28.24 -16.94 -18.85
C GLY A 265 27.88 -17.25 -17.39
N PHE A 266 26.79 -16.71 -16.88
CA PHE A 266 26.32 -16.92 -15.51
C PHE A 266 25.04 -17.75 -15.48
N ASP A 267 24.85 -18.45 -14.37
CA ASP A 267 23.66 -19.21 -14.03
C ASP A 267 22.88 -18.45 -12.94
N LEU A 268 21.57 -18.21 -13.18
CA LEU A 268 20.74 -17.43 -12.27
C LEU A 268 20.62 -18.06 -10.88
N ASP A 269 20.41 -19.39 -10.81
CA ASP A 269 20.21 -20.06 -9.52
C ASP A 269 21.48 -20.02 -8.66
N LYS A 270 22.66 -20.11 -9.29
CA LYS A 270 23.94 -19.94 -8.59
C LYS A 270 24.12 -18.53 -8.07
N LEU A 271 23.72 -17.51 -8.83
CA LEU A 271 23.79 -16.12 -8.38
C LEU A 271 22.79 -15.84 -7.24
N ILE A 272 21.57 -16.37 -7.32
CA ILE A 272 20.59 -16.28 -6.24
C ILE A 272 21.13 -16.97 -4.97
N ALA A 273 21.71 -18.16 -5.11
CA ALA A 273 22.32 -18.87 -3.98
C ALA A 273 23.49 -18.07 -3.35
N ALA A 274 24.33 -17.46 -4.18
CA ALA A 274 25.43 -16.61 -3.71
C ALA A 274 24.94 -15.36 -2.98
N ALA A 275 23.83 -14.77 -3.44
CA ALA A 275 23.23 -13.60 -2.83
C ALA A 275 22.64 -13.86 -1.43
N ARG A 276 22.41 -15.13 -1.05
CA ARG A 276 21.99 -15.53 0.31
C ARG A 276 23.13 -15.47 1.33
N SER A 277 24.02 -14.48 1.20
CA SER A 277 25.15 -14.33 2.11
C SER A 277 25.46 -12.86 2.38
N ARG A 278 25.73 -12.53 3.64
CA ARG A 278 26.27 -11.21 4.00
C ARG A 278 27.62 -10.89 3.37
N SER A 279 28.36 -11.90 2.89
CA SER A 279 29.63 -11.72 2.16
C SER A 279 29.44 -11.50 0.66
N PHE A 280 28.24 -11.59 0.13
CA PHE A 280 27.92 -11.32 -1.26
C PHE A 280 28.50 -9.97 -1.72
N LYS A 281 28.98 -9.92 -2.95
CA LYS A 281 29.45 -8.70 -3.62
C LYS A 281 28.79 -8.60 -5.00
N PRO A 282 28.55 -7.38 -5.51
CA PRO A 282 28.09 -7.19 -6.87
C PRO A 282 28.91 -7.96 -7.91
N VAL A 283 28.22 -8.60 -8.84
CA VAL A 283 28.83 -9.42 -9.88
C VAL A 283 28.67 -8.73 -11.24
N PRO A 284 29.74 -8.15 -11.82
CA PRO A 284 29.72 -7.69 -13.21
C PRO A 284 29.40 -8.85 -14.14
N LEU A 285 28.35 -8.70 -14.95
CA LEU A 285 27.87 -9.80 -15.79
C LEU A 285 28.64 -9.95 -17.10
N GLY A 286 29.49 -8.98 -17.47
CA GLY A 286 30.15 -8.96 -18.77
C GLY A 286 29.15 -8.86 -19.93
N VAL A 287 28.00 -8.29 -19.66
CA VAL A 287 26.92 -7.97 -20.61
C VAL A 287 26.78 -6.47 -20.68
N ARG A 288 26.66 -5.93 -21.88
CA ARG A 288 26.48 -4.50 -22.13
C ARG A 288 25.26 -4.26 -22.99
N THR A 289 24.68 -3.09 -22.85
CA THR A 289 23.51 -2.69 -23.62
C THR A 289 23.45 -1.19 -23.83
N SER A 290 22.76 -0.80 -24.90
CA SER A 290 22.30 0.56 -25.11
C SER A 290 20.79 0.55 -25.32
N ILE A 291 20.11 1.55 -24.81
CA ILE A 291 18.67 1.75 -25.05
C ILE A 291 18.39 3.24 -25.14
N ALA A 292 17.60 3.63 -26.14
CA ALA A 292 17.07 4.96 -26.29
C ALA A 292 15.58 4.88 -26.57
N PHE A 293 14.82 5.78 -25.96
CA PHE A 293 13.38 5.86 -26.13
C PHE A 293 12.86 7.26 -25.82
N SER A 294 11.65 7.56 -26.33
CA SER A 294 10.98 8.82 -26.05
C SER A 294 9.85 8.65 -25.05
N ASN A 295 9.49 9.74 -24.39
CA ASN A 295 8.35 9.84 -23.51
C ASN A 295 7.40 10.92 -24.03
N ARG A 296 6.11 10.64 -23.98
CA ARG A 296 5.11 11.69 -23.99
C ARG A 296 4.82 12.07 -22.55
N LEU A 297 5.03 13.35 -22.22
CA LEU A 297 4.76 13.91 -20.91
C LEU A 297 3.42 14.64 -20.91
N ALA A 298 2.66 14.49 -19.83
CA ALA A 298 1.41 15.21 -19.60
C ALA A 298 1.43 15.76 -18.16
N HIS A 299 1.37 17.09 -18.04
CA HIS A 299 1.19 17.73 -16.73
C HIS A 299 -0.29 17.87 -16.47
N SER A 300 -0.74 17.32 -15.35
CA SER A 300 -2.15 17.28 -14.99
C SER A 300 -2.30 17.38 -13.47
N GLN A 301 -3.54 17.42 -12.99
CA GLN A 301 -3.86 17.55 -11.58
C GLN A 301 -4.96 16.56 -11.20
N THR A 302 -4.79 15.91 -10.06
CA THR A 302 -5.83 15.15 -9.36
C THR A 302 -6.00 15.70 -7.94
N ALA A 303 -6.79 15.08 -7.09
CA ALA A 303 -6.94 15.52 -5.72
C ALA A 303 -7.35 14.38 -4.78
N ASN A 304 -6.88 14.43 -3.55
CA ASN A 304 -7.51 13.71 -2.45
C ASN A 304 -8.84 14.37 -2.07
N VAL A 305 -9.81 13.58 -1.60
CA VAL A 305 -11.11 14.06 -1.09
C VAL A 305 -11.16 13.80 0.41
N GLY A 306 -11.49 14.83 1.19
CA GLY A 306 -11.55 14.72 2.65
C GLY A 306 -12.79 15.33 3.25
N GLY A 307 -13.48 14.56 4.10
CA GLY A 307 -14.60 15.02 4.92
C GLY A 307 -14.31 14.84 6.40
N LEU A 308 -14.47 15.90 7.17
CA LEU A 308 -14.22 15.96 8.61
C LEU A 308 -15.52 15.99 9.39
N LEU A 309 -15.67 15.05 10.33
CA LEU A 309 -16.65 15.08 11.40
C LEU A 309 -15.95 15.58 12.67
N PRO A 310 -16.23 16.81 13.17
CA PRO A 310 -15.56 17.34 14.35
C PRO A 310 -15.88 16.53 15.60
N GLY A 311 -14.86 16.31 16.44
CA GLY A 311 -15.02 15.67 17.74
C GLY A 311 -15.77 16.54 18.76
N SER A 312 -16.32 15.91 19.79
CA SER A 312 -17.12 16.56 20.84
C SER A 312 -16.30 17.02 22.05
N ASP A 313 -15.13 16.40 22.28
CA ASP A 313 -14.28 16.74 23.44
C ASP A 313 -13.48 18.02 23.17
N PRO A 314 -13.47 19.01 24.08
CA PRO A 314 -12.75 20.28 23.89
C PRO A 314 -11.24 20.13 23.67
N ARG A 315 -10.62 19.09 24.21
CA ARG A 315 -9.18 18.80 24.07
C ARG A 315 -8.93 17.78 22.95
N LEU A 316 -9.61 16.63 23.01
CA LEU A 316 -9.37 15.54 22.06
C LEU A 316 -9.96 15.83 20.68
N GLY A 317 -10.90 16.74 20.55
CA GLY A 317 -11.47 17.16 19.26
C GLY A 317 -10.43 17.81 18.32
N ALA A 318 -9.28 18.25 18.85
CA ALA A 318 -8.15 18.70 18.04
C ALA A 318 -7.27 17.55 17.53
N GLU A 319 -7.51 16.32 17.96
CA GLU A 319 -6.91 15.09 17.48
C GLU A 319 -7.85 14.41 16.50
N VAL A 320 -7.30 13.62 15.56
CA VAL A 320 -8.10 13.02 14.49
C VAL A 320 -7.78 11.55 14.30
N LEU A 321 -8.83 10.75 14.10
CA LEU A 321 -8.75 9.43 13.48
C LEU A 321 -8.99 9.58 11.98
N ILE A 322 -8.17 8.94 11.15
CA ILE A 322 -8.31 8.95 9.69
C ILE A 322 -8.73 7.56 9.21
N TYR A 323 -9.84 7.50 8.47
CA TYR A 323 -10.14 6.38 7.59
C TYR A 323 -9.66 6.72 6.18
N SER A 324 -8.96 5.80 5.51
CA SER A 324 -8.50 6.00 4.14
C SER A 324 -8.91 4.85 3.22
N ALA A 325 -9.17 5.19 1.96
CA ALA A 325 -9.30 4.28 0.84
C ALA A 325 -8.88 5.02 -0.43
N HIS A 326 -8.26 4.34 -1.39
CA HIS A 326 -8.00 4.99 -2.67
C HIS A 326 -9.22 4.93 -3.59
N HIS A 327 -9.41 5.96 -4.41
CA HIS A 327 -10.57 6.07 -5.29
C HIS A 327 -10.24 5.92 -6.76
N ASP A 328 -8.97 5.92 -7.11
CA ASP A 328 -8.48 5.69 -8.46
C ASP A 328 -8.40 4.20 -8.81
N HIS A 329 -8.22 3.92 -10.10
CA HIS A 329 -7.78 2.63 -10.62
C HIS A 329 -7.06 2.87 -11.96
N PHE A 330 -6.85 1.83 -12.77
CA PHE A 330 -6.00 1.92 -13.97
C PHE A 330 -6.62 2.68 -15.15
N GLY A 331 -7.93 2.93 -15.14
CA GLY A 331 -8.60 3.60 -16.25
C GLY A 331 -8.84 2.65 -17.44
N ILE A 332 -8.71 3.18 -18.66
CA ILE A 332 -8.80 2.39 -19.90
C ILE A 332 -7.39 1.91 -20.27
N GLY A 333 -7.22 0.60 -20.38
CA GLY A 333 -5.94 -0.03 -20.68
C GLY A 333 -5.98 -0.98 -21.88
N GLU A 334 -5.10 -1.97 -21.87
CA GLU A 334 -5.06 -3.04 -22.84
C GLU A 334 -6.30 -3.94 -22.69
N PRO A 335 -6.86 -4.46 -23.81
CA PRO A 335 -8.01 -5.35 -23.74
C PRO A 335 -7.64 -6.69 -23.10
N ASP A 336 -8.57 -7.25 -22.34
CA ASP A 336 -8.53 -8.64 -21.93
C ASP A 336 -8.94 -9.59 -23.08
N ALA A 337 -9.03 -10.89 -22.81
CA ALA A 337 -9.41 -11.90 -23.78
C ALA A 337 -10.85 -11.73 -24.34
N THR A 338 -11.71 -10.96 -23.64
CA THR A 338 -13.08 -10.64 -24.10
C THR A 338 -13.13 -9.36 -24.92
N GLY A 339 -12.04 -8.60 -24.99
CA GLY A 339 -11.95 -7.30 -25.64
C GLY A 339 -12.30 -6.14 -24.71
N ASP A 340 -12.57 -6.40 -23.42
CA ASP A 340 -12.81 -5.35 -22.44
C ASP A 340 -11.50 -4.63 -22.09
N ARG A 341 -11.58 -3.30 -22.05
CA ARG A 341 -10.44 -2.40 -21.80
C ARG A 341 -10.59 -1.57 -20.53
N ILE A 342 -11.76 -1.63 -19.89
CA ILE A 342 -12.03 -0.86 -18.69
C ILE A 342 -11.56 -1.66 -17.48
N TYR A 343 -10.62 -1.11 -16.75
CA TYR A 343 -10.15 -1.68 -15.48
C TYR A 343 -11.07 -1.17 -14.37
N HIS A 344 -12.15 -1.94 -14.11
CA HIS A 344 -13.26 -1.46 -13.28
C HIS A 344 -12.89 -1.25 -11.82
N GLY A 345 -11.98 -2.07 -11.26
CA GLY A 345 -11.54 -1.96 -9.87
C GLY A 345 -12.70 -2.05 -8.88
N ALA A 346 -13.49 -3.12 -8.97
CA ALA A 346 -14.65 -3.27 -8.10
C ALA A 346 -14.26 -3.68 -6.68
N VAL A 347 -13.40 -4.68 -6.54
CA VAL A 347 -12.76 -5.02 -5.26
C VAL A 347 -11.68 -4.00 -4.95
N ASP A 348 -10.87 -3.67 -5.94
CA ASP A 348 -9.71 -2.78 -5.87
C ASP A 348 -9.99 -1.41 -6.55
N ASN A 349 -10.46 -0.35 -5.88
CA ASN A 349 -10.87 -0.27 -4.49
C ASN A 349 -12.21 0.48 -4.34
N ALA A 350 -13.17 0.20 -5.28
CA ALA A 350 -14.53 0.71 -5.10
C ALA A 350 -15.16 0.16 -3.82
N SER A 351 -14.76 -1.08 -3.41
CA SER A 351 -15.25 -1.73 -2.20
C SER A 351 -14.76 -1.02 -0.94
N GLY A 352 -13.50 -0.63 -0.84
CA GLY A 352 -12.98 0.15 0.27
C GLY A 352 -13.60 1.54 0.36
N CYS A 353 -13.78 2.22 -0.78
CA CYS A 353 -14.53 3.49 -0.81
C CYS A 353 -15.95 3.35 -0.28
N ALA A 354 -16.65 2.26 -0.64
CA ALA A 354 -18.00 1.99 -0.16
C ALA A 354 -18.04 1.74 1.35
N GLN A 355 -17.09 0.98 1.87
CA GLN A 355 -16.96 0.71 3.30
C GLN A 355 -16.69 2.01 4.08
N VAL A 356 -15.77 2.86 3.64
CA VAL A 356 -15.50 4.17 4.25
C VAL A 356 -16.77 5.05 4.24
N LEU A 357 -17.56 5.07 3.15
CA LEU A 357 -18.83 5.79 3.10
C LEU A 357 -19.88 5.24 4.07
N ALA A 358 -19.99 3.92 4.21
CA ALA A 358 -20.90 3.28 5.16
C ALA A 358 -20.51 3.58 6.62
N ILE A 359 -19.22 3.51 6.93
CA ILE A 359 -18.62 3.89 8.22
C ILE A 359 -18.88 5.39 8.51
N ALA A 360 -18.69 6.25 7.51
CA ALA A 360 -18.99 7.68 7.63
C ALA A 360 -20.45 7.91 8.02
N ARG A 361 -21.37 7.18 7.41
CA ARG A 361 -22.79 7.27 7.74
C ARG A 361 -23.07 6.80 9.15
N ALA A 362 -22.44 5.71 9.60
CA ALA A 362 -22.61 5.21 10.96
C ALA A 362 -22.12 6.23 12.00
N PHE A 363 -20.94 6.85 11.81
CA PHE A 363 -20.45 7.92 12.69
C PHE A 363 -21.34 9.15 12.70
N ALA A 364 -21.85 9.59 11.56
CA ALA A 364 -22.73 10.73 11.46
C ALA A 364 -24.10 10.53 12.14
N ALA A 365 -24.54 9.28 12.26
CA ALA A 365 -25.81 8.90 12.85
C ALA A 365 -25.75 8.65 14.36
N LEU A 366 -24.57 8.65 14.96
CA LEU A 366 -24.43 8.49 16.40
C LEU A 366 -25.15 9.63 17.15
N PRO A 367 -25.86 9.33 18.23
CA PRO A 367 -26.56 10.36 19.03
C PRO A 367 -25.57 11.36 19.67
N GLU A 368 -24.37 10.89 19.98
CA GLU A 368 -23.28 11.72 20.47
C GLU A 368 -22.06 11.55 19.55
N ARG A 369 -21.46 12.67 19.15
CA ARG A 369 -20.24 12.65 18.35
C ARG A 369 -19.09 12.01 19.11
N PRO A 370 -18.18 11.29 18.41
CA PRO A 370 -16.97 10.77 19.05
C PRO A 370 -16.15 11.90 19.69
N ARG A 371 -15.36 11.59 20.69
CA ARG A 371 -14.54 12.58 21.41
C ARG A 371 -13.47 13.19 20.50
N ARG A 372 -12.74 12.35 19.71
CA ARG A 372 -11.82 12.81 18.64
C ARG A 372 -12.57 13.10 17.37
N SER A 373 -12.02 13.98 16.57
CA SER A 373 -12.49 14.19 15.20
C SER A 373 -12.27 12.93 14.36
N VAL A 374 -13.10 12.75 13.31
CA VAL A 374 -12.97 11.66 12.35
C VAL A 374 -12.87 12.25 10.95
N LEU A 375 -11.79 11.90 10.24
CA LEU A 375 -11.55 12.29 8.87
C LEU A 375 -11.75 11.08 7.95
N MET A 376 -12.67 11.19 7.01
CA MET A 376 -12.79 10.28 5.87
C MET A 376 -11.97 10.83 4.74
N LEU A 377 -10.96 10.09 4.29
CA LEU A 377 -9.98 10.52 3.30
C LEU A 377 -9.92 9.52 2.14
N PHE A 378 -10.33 9.97 0.97
CA PHE A 378 -10.20 9.20 -0.27
C PHE A 378 -9.01 9.73 -1.04
N VAL A 379 -8.00 8.89 -1.25
CA VAL A 379 -6.74 9.30 -1.88
C VAL A 379 -6.69 8.90 -3.35
N ALA A 380 -5.91 9.66 -4.14
CA ALA A 380 -5.76 9.46 -5.57
C ALA A 380 -4.38 8.90 -5.93
N GLY A 381 -4.30 8.06 -6.97
CA GLY A 381 -3.03 7.60 -7.52
C GLY A 381 -2.31 6.59 -6.64
N GLU A 382 -3.04 5.79 -5.89
CA GLU A 382 -2.50 4.65 -5.13
C GLU A 382 -1.79 3.69 -6.07
N GLU A 383 -2.46 3.30 -7.16
CA GLU A 383 -2.03 2.38 -8.21
C GLU A 383 -0.74 2.80 -8.94
N ARG A 384 -0.34 4.02 -8.74
CA ARG A 384 0.85 4.63 -9.35
C ARG A 384 1.99 4.84 -8.35
N GLY A 385 1.89 4.24 -7.17
CA GLY A 385 2.90 4.28 -6.12
C GLY A 385 2.54 5.19 -4.95
N LEU A 386 1.30 5.13 -4.47
CA LEU A 386 0.80 5.81 -3.27
C LEU A 386 0.89 7.34 -3.39
N LEU A 387 0.59 7.91 -4.58
CA LEU A 387 0.85 9.34 -4.84
C LEU A 387 0.04 10.26 -3.91
N GLY A 388 -1.26 10.01 -3.77
CA GLY A 388 -2.15 10.86 -2.98
C GLY A 388 -1.92 10.74 -1.48
N SER A 389 -1.74 9.55 -0.95
CA SER A 389 -1.39 9.37 0.46
C SER A 389 0.00 9.90 0.77
N GLY A 390 0.96 9.73 -0.16
CA GLY A 390 2.30 10.32 -0.07
C GLY A 390 2.25 11.84 -0.08
N TYR A 391 1.43 12.44 -0.96
CA TYR A 391 1.20 13.89 -0.99
C TYR A 391 0.56 14.38 0.32
N TYR A 392 -0.48 13.68 0.81
CA TYR A 392 -1.10 14.01 2.10
C TYR A 392 -0.11 13.93 3.25
N ALA A 393 0.74 12.89 3.29
CA ALA A 393 1.76 12.75 4.33
C ALA A 393 2.78 13.91 4.34
N GLY A 394 3.08 14.47 3.17
CA GLY A 394 3.92 15.68 3.05
C GLY A 394 3.19 17.00 3.33
N HIS A 395 1.85 17.04 3.19
CA HIS A 395 1.00 18.23 3.33
C HIS A 395 -0.27 17.92 4.15
N PRO A 396 -0.13 17.39 5.37
CA PRO A 396 -1.27 16.91 6.13
C PRO A 396 -2.13 18.05 6.65
N SER A 397 -3.47 17.87 6.63
CA SER A 397 -4.41 18.84 7.22
C SER A 397 -4.40 18.86 8.76
N PHE A 398 -3.82 17.84 9.37
CA PHE A 398 -3.54 17.78 10.79
C PHE A 398 -2.05 17.45 10.99
N ALA A 399 -1.39 18.11 11.93
CA ALA A 399 -0.01 17.77 12.27
C ALA A 399 0.08 16.26 12.63
N PRO A 400 1.11 15.53 12.17
CA PRO A 400 1.21 14.07 12.40
C PRO A 400 1.09 13.65 13.85
N GLY A 401 1.56 14.48 14.80
CA GLY A 401 1.39 14.26 16.23
C GLY A 401 -0.04 14.43 16.75
N ARG A 402 -0.95 15.00 15.94
CA ARG A 402 -2.38 15.11 16.24
C ARG A 402 -3.21 14.00 15.59
N ILE A 403 -2.63 13.21 14.71
CA ILE A 403 -3.31 12.06 14.10
C ILE A 403 -3.17 10.87 15.04
N ALA A 404 -4.30 10.43 15.59
CA ALA A 404 -4.32 9.33 16.55
C ALA A 404 -3.98 7.99 15.88
N ALA A 405 -4.65 7.68 14.77
CA ALA A 405 -4.41 6.49 13.97
C ALA A 405 -4.90 6.70 12.53
N ASN A 406 -4.45 5.83 11.63
CA ASN A 406 -5.05 5.60 10.32
C ASN A 406 -5.67 4.21 10.29
N ILE A 407 -6.90 4.09 9.81
CA ILE A 407 -7.54 2.82 9.42
C ILE A 407 -7.66 2.84 7.91
N ASN A 408 -6.88 2.00 7.24
CA ASN A 408 -6.89 1.92 5.78
C ASN A 408 -7.74 0.75 5.33
N ILE A 409 -8.60 0.98 4.33
CA ILE A 409 -9.48 -0.04 3.76
C ILE A 409 -9.17 -0.14 2.27
N ASP A 410 -8.57 -1.26 1.89
CA ASP A 410 -8.11 -1.53 0.54
C ASP A 410 -8.47 -2.96 0.16
N GLY A 411 -9.61 -3.09 -0.53
CA GLY A 411 -10.27 -4.34 -0.83
C GLY A 411 -11.55 -4.58 -0.02
N GLY A 412 -12.12 -5.77 -0.15
CA GLY A 412 -13.31 -6.19 0.59
C GLY A 412 -13.68 -7.64 0.36
N SER A 413 -14.11 -8.32 1.42
CA SER A 413 -14.53 -9.73 1.37
C SER A 413 -15.76 -9.92 0.47
N ILE A 414 -15.61 -10.71 -0.57
CA ILE A 414 -16.67 -11.07 -1.53
C ILE A 414 -17.14 -12.52 -1.40
N PHE A 415 -16.55 -13.28 -0.49
CA PHE A 415 -16.78 -14.73 -0.33
C PHE A 415 -17.71 -15.08 0.85
N GLY A 416 -18.18 -14.07 1.58
CA GLY A 416 -19.05 -14.22 2.74
C GLY A 416 -18.32 -14.19 4.07
N ARG A 417 -19.04 -14.57 5.13
CA ARG A 417 -18.55 -14.49 6.52
C ARG A 417 -17.41 -15.45 6.80
N THR A 418 -16.48 -15.02 7.66
CA THR A 418 -15.33 -15.82 8.10
C THR A 418 -15.25 -15.94 9.62
N ARG A 419 -14.58 -17.00 10.12
CA ARG A 419 -14.30 -17.16 11.55
C ARG A 419 -13.07 -16.39 12.01
N ASP A 420 -12.30 -15.86 11.06
CA ASP A 420 -11.07 -15.13 11.27
C ASP A 420 -11.11 -13.77 10.54
N VAL A 421 -10.15 -12.95 10.84
CA VAL A 421 -9.80 -11.74 10.07
C VAL A 421 -8.29 -11.59 10.08
N SER A 422 -7.70 -11.22 8.94
CA SER A 422 -6.26 -11.03 8.83
C SER A 422 -5.88 -9.60 9.23
N LEU A 423 -5.03 -9.43 10.25
CA LEU A 423 -4.47 -8.13 10.63
C LEU A 423 -3.08 -7.97 10.01
N ILE A 424 -3.01 -7.24 8.92
CA ILE A 424 -1.76 -7.01 8.16
C ILE A 424 -0.74 -6.24 9.00
N SER A 425 -1.23 -5.32 9.83
CA SER A 425 -0.39 -4.53 10.76
C SER A 425 -0.03 -5.24 12.07
N MET A 426 -0.39 -6.51 12.24
CA MET A 426 -0.19 -7.23 13.49
C MET A 426 1.27 -7.21 13.95
N GLY A 427 1.46 -6.95 15.22
CA GLY A 427 2.79 -6.92 15.84
C GLY A 427 3.45 -5.54 15.87
N LYS A 428 2.85 -4.51 15.24
CA LYS A 428 3.48 -3.19 15.05
C LYS A 428 3.07 -2.14 16.08
N SER A 429 1.84 -2.14 16.54
CA SER A 429 1.34 -1.04 17.40
C SER A 429 0.41 -1.53 18.51
N SER A 430 0.01 -0.63 19.41
CA SER A 430 -1.01 -0.88 20.44
C SER A 430 -2.43 -1.05 19.85
N LEU A 431 -2.63 -0.81 18.56
CA LEU A 431 -3.90 -1.06 17.87
C LEU A 431 -4.21 -2.55 17.77
N ASP A 432 -3.23 -3.43 17.90
CA ASP A 432 -3.43 -4.89 17.93
C ASP A 432 -4.42 -5.30 19.02
N ASP A 433 -4.34 -4.69 20.21
CA ASP A 433 -5.22 -5.03 21.34
C ASP A 433 -6.68 -4.64 21.05
N ILE A 434 -6.87 -3.50 20.36
CA ILE A 434 -8.20 -3.05 19.90
C ILE A 434 -8.73 -4.01 18.83
N ALA A 435 -7.90 -4.38 17.85
CA ALA A 435 -8.27 -5.31 16.80
C ALA A 435 -8.74 -6.67 17.37
N VAL A 436 -7.98 -7.22 18.31
CA VAL A 436 -8.32 -8.49 18.97
C VAL A 436 -9.63 -8.39 19.74
N ALA A 437 -9.84 -7.29 20.47
CA ALA A 437 -11.05 -7.09 21.25
C ALA A 437 -12.31 -6.99 20.36
N VAL A 438 -12.25 -6.19 19.28
CA VAL A 438 -13.41 -6.01 18.40
C VAL A 438 -13.74 -7.26 17.59
N ALA A 439 -12.74 -7.99 17.09
CA ALA A 439 -12.96 -9.25 16.40
C ALA A 439 -13.57 -10.31 17.32
N LYS A 440 -13.09 -10.40 18.56
CA LYS A 440 -13.66 -11.29 19.58
C LYS A 440 -15.13 -10.99 19.87
N ASN A 441 -15.53 -9.70 19.87
CA ASN A 441 -16.94 -9.33 20.07
C ASN A 441 -17.83 -9.81 18.91
N GLN A 442 -17.26 -9.93 17.70
CA GLN A 442 -17.94 -10.55 16.56
C GLN A 442 -17.85 -12.09 16.54
N GLY A 443 -17.18 -12.71 17.53
CA GLY A 443 -16.92 -14.15 17.56
C GLY A 443 -15.87 -14.60 16.55
N ARG A 444 -14.99 -13.69 16.10
CA ARG A 444 -13.91 -13.94 15.14
C ARG A 444 -12.54 -13.95 15.82
N GLU A 445 -11.59 -14.64 15.22
CA GLU A 445 -10.19 -14.65 15.62
C GLU A 445 -9.38 -13.71 14.75
N VAL A 446 -8.46 -12.95 15.35
CA VAL A 446 -7.49 -12.15 14.59
C VAL A 446 -6.26 -13.00 14.30
N LEU A 447 -5.98 -13.19 13.03
CA LEU A 447 -4.78 -13.87 12.55
C LEU A 447 -3.77 -12.85 11.99
N PRO A 448 -2.46 -13.15 12.03
CA PRO A 448 -1.48 -12.35 11.30
C PRO A 448 -1.72 -12.46 9.79
N ASP A 449 -1.03 -11.61 9.03
CA ASP A 449 -1.01 -11.67 7.56
C ASP A 449 -0.86 -13.13 7.07
N GLN A 450 -1.86 -13.61 6.33
CA GLN A 450 -1.91 -14.99 5.82
C GLN A 450 -1.07 -15.17 4.54
N PHE A 451 -0.59 -14.05 3.97
CA PHE A 451 0.27 -13.99 2.79
C PHE A 451 1.50 -13.11 3.04
N PRO A 452 2.30 -13.40 4.08
CA PRO A 452 3.34 -12.50 4.57
C PRO A 452 4.44 -12.21 3.54
N ASP A 453 4.64 -13.10 2.58
CA ASP A 453 5.60 -12.97 1.48
C ASP A 453 5.15 -11.99 0.38
N ARG A 454 3.91 -11.50 0.41
CA ARG A 454 3.39 -10.50 -0.56
C ARG A 454 3.67 -9.07 -0.13
N GLY A 455 3.95 -8.83 1.16
CA GLY A 455 4.32 -7.53 1.70
C GLY A 455 3.22 -6.49 1.66
N TYR A 456 1.97 -6.88 1.88
CA TYR A 456 0.79 -6.02 1.82
C TYR A 456 0.91 -4.76 2.67
N TYR A 457 1.58 -4.84 3.83
CA TYR A 457 1.76 -3.67 4.70
C TYR A 457 2.40 -2.46 3.99
N TYR A 458 3.29 -2.70 3.02
CA TYR A 458 4.03 -1.67 2.30
C TYR A 458 3.47 -1.39 0.90
N ARG A 459 2.32 -1.96 0.55
CA ARG A 459 1.73 -1.87 -0.78
C ARG A 459 0.56 -0.90 -0.86
N SER A 460 -0.04 -0.51 0.29
CA SER A 460 -1.21 0.34 0.33
C SER A 460 -0.98 1.59 1.20
N ASP A 461 -1.95 2.48 1.23
CA ASP A 461 -1.85 3.86 1.69
C ASP A 461 -1.49 4.04 3.17
N GLN A 462 -1.81 3.07 4.06
CA GLN A 462 -1.39 3.12 5.46
C GLN A 462 0.13 3.30 5.62
N PHE A 463 0.90 2.85 4.65
CA PHE A 463 2.35 2.98 4.69
C PHE A 463 2.80 4.45 4.65
N SER A 464 2.13 5.30 3.88
CA SER A 464 2.41 6.73 3.84
C SER A 464 2.19 7.40 5.20
N PHE A 465 1.14 6.99 5.93
CA PHE A 465 0.87 7.47 7.30
C PHE A 465 1.89 6.93 8.31
N ALA A 466 2.24 5.64 8.19
CA ALA A 466 3.25 5.03 9.05
C ALA A 466 4.60 5.76 8.93
N ARG A 467 5.03 6.13 7.74
CA ARG A 467 6.29 6.88 7.50
C ARG A 467 6.36 8.22 8.23
N ILE A 468 5.24 8.89 8.48
CA ILE A 468 5.17 10.12 9.29
C ILE A 468 4.87 9.86 10.76
N GLY A 469 4.91 8.60 11.18
CA GLY A 469 4.80 8.16 12.57
C GLY A 469 3.37 7.86 13.06
N VAL A 470 2.37 7.89 12.19
CA VAL A 470 0.98 7.59 12.55
C VAL A 470 0.77 6.07 12.63
N PRO A 471 0.36 5.51 13.79
CA PRO A 471 -0.01 4.10 13.89
C PRO A 471 -1.14 3.75 12.93
N ALA A 472 -1.02 2.63 12.24
CA ALA A 472 -1.99 2.22 11.25
C ALA A 472 -2.60 0.85 11.58
N LEU A 473 -3.91 0.74 11.34
CA LEU A 473 -4.67 -0.49 11.35
C LEU A 473 -5.04 -0.83 9.90
N PHE A 474 -4.72 -2.04 9.49
CA PHE A 474 -5.03 -2.53 8.16
C PHE A 474 -5.45 -4.00 8.25
N PHE A 475 -6.73 -4.25 8.03
CA PHE A 475 -7.30 -5.58 7.94
C PHE A 475 -7.41 -6.03 6.48
N ASN A 476 -7.24 -7.32 6.27
CA ASN A 476 -7.71 -8.02 5.09
C ASN A 476 -8.77 -9.04 5.51
N GLU A 477 -9.54 -9.52 4.54
CA GLU A 477 -10.52 -10.56 4.75
C GLU A 477 -9.94 -11.80 5.42
N GLY A 478 -10.77 -12.51 6.17
CA GLY A 478 -10.44 -13.81 6.74
C GLY A 478 -10.41 -14.90 5.66
N THR A 479 -9.72 -15.99 5.97
CA THR A 479 -9.56 -17.13 5.05
C THR A 479 -10.34 -18.37 5.47
N ASP A 480 -10.86 -18.43 6.71
CA ASP A 480 -11.74 -19.51 7.18
C ASP A 480 -13.22 -19.18 6.93
N VAL A 481 -13.63 -19.32 5.68
CA VAL A 481 -15.00 -18.99 5.24
C VAL A 481 -16.03 -19.97 5.84
N ILE A 482 -17.06 -19.43 6.49
CA ILE A 482 -18.12 -20.22 7.15
C ILE A 482 -18.89 -21.04 6.10
N GLY A 483 -19.03 -22.35 6.36
CA GLY A 483 -19.72 -23.29 5.46
C GLY A 483 -18.87 -23.79 4.29
N ARG A 484 -17.56 -23.50 4.29
CA ARG A 484 -16.61 -23.98 3.28
C ARG A 484 -15.55 -24.90 3.91
N PRO A 485 -14.91 -25.78 3.12
CA PRO A 485 -13.79 -26.58 3.60
C PRO A 485 -12.60 -25.71 4.05
N ALA A 486 -11.77 -26.24 4.94
CA ALA A 486 -10.52 -25.58 5.34
C ALA A 486 -9.62 -25.29 4.11
N GLY A 487 -9.05 -24.08 4.05
CA GLY A 487 -8.20 -23.63 2.95
C GLY A 487 -8.94 -23.07 1.73
N TRP A 488 -10.25 -23.27 1.61
CA TRP A 488 -11.03 -22.81 0.47
C TRP A 488 -10.91 -21.28 0.25
N GLY A 489 -11.01 -20.49 1.32
CA GLY A 489 -10.92 -19.02 1.20
C GLY A 489 -9.56 -18.57 0.70
N LYS A 490 -8.48 -19.22 1.14
CA LYS A 490 -7.14 -18.96 0.63
C LYS A 490 -7.02 -19.30 -0.85
N GLU A 491 -7.58 -20.42 -1.30
CA GLU A 491 -7.62 -20.81 -2.72
C GLU A 491 -8.38 -19.78 -3.56
N GLN A 492 -9.52 -19.28 -3.04
CA GLN A 492 -10.31 -18.24 -3.74
C GLN A 492 -9.55 -16.92 -3.84
N HIS A 493 -8.84 -16.52 -2.80
CA HIS A 493 -8.00 -15.33 -2.81
C HIS A 493 -6.85 -15.47 -3.84
N ASP A 494 -6.15 -16.60 -3.83
CA ASP A 494 -5.08 -16.89 -4.80
C ASP A 494 -5.63 -16.89 -6.26
N GLU A 495 -6.83 -17.46 -6.48
CA GLU A 495 -7.48 -17.47 -7.79
C GLU A 495 -7.91 -16.06 -8.23
N TRP A 496 -8.47 -15.26 -7.30
CA TRP A 496 -8.85 -13.88 -7.58
C TRP A 496 -7.61 -13.04 -7.96
N GLU A 497 -6.53 -13.14 -7.21
CA GLU A 497 -5.29 -12.42 -7.50
C GLU A 497 -4.66 -12.86 -8.83
N LEU A 498 -4.76 -14.13 -9.16
CA LEU A 498 -4.29 -14.66 -10.43
C LEU A 498 -5.08 -14.16 -11.63
N ARG A 499 -6.41 -13.99 -11.50
CA ARG A 499 -7.30 -13.78 -12.65
C ARG A 499 -7.94 -12.41 -12.72
N LYS A 500 -8.16 -11.74 -11.58
CA LYS A 500 -8.92 -10.50 -11.50
C LYS A 500 -8.08 -9.30 -11.05
N TYR A 501 -7.06 -9.51 -10.22
CA TYR A 501 -6.24 -8.42 -9.70
C TYR A 501 -5.58 -7.63 -10.82
N HIS A 502 -5.85 -6.33 -10.89
CA HIS A 502 -5.41 -5.42 -11.95
C HIS A 502 -5.79 -5.88 -13.36
N GLN A 503 -7.00 -6.44 -13.49
CA GLN A 503 -7.57 -6.88 -14.77
C GLN A 503 -8.95 -6.25 -14.99
N PRO A 504 -9.42 -6.12 -16.26
CA PRO A 504 -10.78 -5.66 -16.54
C PRO A 504 -11.86 -6.53 -15.90
N SER A 505 -11.55 -7.78 -15.57
CA SER A 505 -12.47 -8.75 -14.92
C SER A 505 -12.71 -8.51 -13.43
N ASP A 506 -12.07 -7.51 -12.78
CA ASP A 506 -12.45 -7.07 -11.43
C ASP A 506 -13.72 -6.24 -11.47
N LYS A 507 -14.86 -6.92 -11.57
CA LYS A 507 -16.22 -6.37 -11.70
C LYS A 507 -17.12 -6.84 -10.57
N LEU A 508 -18.10 -6.01 -10.24
CA LEU A 508 -19.22 -6.43 -9.43
C LEU A 508 -20.09 -7.40 -10.21
N ASP A 509 -20.31 -8.58 -9.67
CA ASP A 509 -21.17 -9.61 -10.25
C ASP A 509 -22.10 -10.26 -9.21
N ASP A 510 -23.03 -11.10 -9.67
CA ASP A 510 -24.06 -11.72 -8.83
C ASP A 510 -23.51 -12.83 -7.90
N THR A 511 -22.22 -13.18 -8.02
CA THR A 511 -21.58 -14.19 -7.16
C THR A 511 -21.09 -13.61 -5.83
N TRP A 512 -21.07 -12.28 -5.69
CA TRP A 512 -20.60 -11.63 -4.48
C TRP A 512 -21.49 -11.88 -3.28
N ASN A 513 -20.91 -12.38 -2.22
CA ASN A 513 -21.54 -12.45 -0.90
C ASN A 513 -20.98 -11.34 0.00
N PHE A 514 -21.80 -10.31 0.23
CA PHE A 514 -21.44 -9.12 0.99
C PHE A 514 -21.35 -9.33 2.50
N ASP A 515 -21.80 -10.47 3.04
CA ASP A 515 -21.90 -10.65 4.49
C ASP A 515 -20.55 -10.50 5.19
N GLY A 516 -19.46 -10.96 4.57
CA GLY A 516 -18.11 -10.77 5.09
C GLY A 516 -17.68 -9.31 5.07
N MET A 517 -17.88 -8.60 3.96
CA MET A 517 -17.54 -7.18 3.84
C MET A 517 -18.33 -6.31 4.83
N ILE A 518 -19.58 -6.66 5.14
CA ILE A 518 -20.38 -6.00 6.16
C ILE A 518 -19.74 -6.19 7.54
N GLU A 519 -19.37 -7.43 7.90
CA GLU A 519 -18.71 -7.70 9.18
C GLU A 519 -17.37 -7.00 9.32
N ASP A 520 -16.55 -6.96 8.24
CA ASP A 520 -15.26 -6.27 8.22
C ASP A 520 -15.44 -4.75 8.40
N ALA A 521 -16.36 -4.13 7.68
CA ALA A 521 -16.65 -2.70 7.85
C ALA A 521 -17.22 -2.35 9.23
N GLN A 522 -18.04 -3.23 9.84
CA GLN A 522 -18.52 -3.08 11.22
C GLN A 522 -17.38 -3.20 12.23
N LEU A 523 -16.41 -4.07 11.96
CA LEU A 523 -15.20 -4.24 12.76
C LEU A 523 -14.35 -2.96 12.71
N ASP A 524 -14.07 -2.44 11.51
CA ASP A 524 -13.35 -1.19 11.32
C ASP A 524 -14.01 0.01 11.98
N PHE A 525 -15.34 0.13 11.85
CA PHE A 525 -16.11 1.17 12.53
C PHE A 525 -15.96 1.10 14.04
N THR A 526 -16.10 -0.11 14.62
CA THR A 526 -16.04 -0.31 16.07
C THR A 526 -14.63 -0.07 16.60
N ALA A 527 -13.58 -0.53 15.88
CA ALA A 527 -12.19 -0.26 16.21
C ALA A 527 -11.89 1.24 16.22
N GLY A 528 -12.34 1.94 15.19
CA GLY A 528 -12.17 3.38 15.12
C GLY A 528 -12.94 4.14 16.19
N TRP A 529 -14.18 3.71 16.52
CA TRP A 529 -14.91 4.30 17.64
C TRP A 529 -14.10 4.19 18.95
N LEU A 530 -13.54 3.00 19.26
CA LEU A 530 -12.70 2.82 20.45
C LEU A 530 -11.46 3.75 20.43
N VAL A 531 -10.80 3.91 19.30
CA VAL A 531 -9.69 4.87 19.14
C VAL A 531 -10.15 6.30 19.42
N THR A 532 -11.35 6.67 18.98
CA THR A 532 -11.86 8.03 19.21
C THR A 532 -12.22 8.32 20.66
N GLN A 533 -12.52 7.29 21.46
CA GLN A 533 -12.89 7.40 22.88
C GLN A 533 -11.69 7.29 23.84
N ALA A 534 -10.57 6.77 23.40
CA ALA A 534 -9.39 6.54 24.24
C ALA A 534 -8.80 7.85 24.82
N ASP A 535 -8.41 7.85 26.10
CA ASP A 535 -7.76 9.02 26.72
C ASP A 535 -6.34 9.26 26.17
N THR A 536 -5.69 8.19 25.71
CA THR A 536 -4.34 8.20 25.12
C THR A 536 -4.37 7.85 23.63
N MET A 537 -3.40 8.38 22.91
CA MET A 537 -3.20 7.98 21.50
C MET A 537 -2.57 6.60 21.39
N PRO A 538 -2.88 5.83 20.34
CA PRO A 538 -2.13 4.64 19.99
C PRO A 538 -0.64 4.93 19.77
N SER A 539 0.18 3.91 20.06
CA SER A 539 1.66 3.99 19.93
C SER A 539 2.19 2.81 19.13
N TRP A 540 3.33 3.00 18.46
CA TRP A 540 4.11 1.89 17.94
C TRP A 540 4.70 1.07 19.08
N LYS A 541 4.89 -0.22 18.84
CA LYS A 541 5.61 -1.07 19.80
C LYS A 541 7.08 -0.67 19.86
N PRO A 542 7.74 -0.84 21.02
CA PRO A 542 9.16 -0.52 21.16
C PRO A 542 10.02 -1.24 20.11
N GLY A 543 10.85 -0.48 19.39
CA GLY A 543 11.72 -1.00 18.34
C GLY A 543 11.06 -1.15 16.97
N ASP A 544 9.79 -0.76 16.81
CA ASP A 544 9.19 -0.69 15.47
C ASP A 544 9.87 0.40 14.62
N GLU A 545 10.00 0.15 13.33
CA GLU A 545 10.68 1.03 12.38
C GLU A 545 10.11 2.46 12.32
N PHE A 546 8.82 2.64 12.67
CA PHE A 546 8.14 3.94 12.66
C PHE A 546 8.07 4.63 14.03
N GLU A 547 8.53 3.98 15.11
CA GLU A 547 8.50 4.52 16.47
C GLU A 547 9.21 5.88 16.56
N ALA A 548 10.41 5.98 15.99
CA ALA A 548 11.18 7.23 16.03
C ALA A 548 10.48 8.39 15.30
N ALA A 549 9.75 8.11 14.22
CA ALA A 549 8.96 9.12 13.52
C ALA A 549 7.79 9.60 14.40
N ARG A 550 7.12 8.67 15.11
CA ARG A 550 6.05 9.02 16.07
C ARG A 550 6.54 9.91 17.19
N GLN A 551 7.67 9.59 17.78
CA GLN A 551 8.25 10.38 18.86
C GLN A 551 8.54 11.81 18.41
N ARG A 552 9.13 11.99 17.21
CA ARG A 552 9.34 13.32 16.63
C ARG A 552 8.04 14.07 16.38
N ALA A 553 7.03 13.39 15.84
CA ALA A 553 5.72 13.98 15.55
C ALA A 553 5.00 14.47 16.83
N LEU A 554 5.03 13.66 17.90
CA LEU A 554 4.45 14.02 19.19
C LEU A 554 5.20 15.19 19.85
N ALA A 555 6.54 15.19 19.82
CA ALA A 555 7.35 16.29 20.34
C ALA A 555 7.05 17.62 19.63
N ALA A 556 6.78 17.60 18.34
CA ALA A 556 6.46 18.80 17.57
C ALA A 556 5.12 19.46 17.95
N VAL A 557 4.18 18.72 18.54
CA VAL A 557 2.86 19.25 18.97
C VAL A 557 2.73 19.40 20.48
N GLY A 558 3.64 18.83 21.28
CA GLY A 558 3.66 18.92 22.73
C GLY A 558 4.51 20.10 23.28
N GLY A 559 5.19 20.86 22.41
CA GLY A 559 6.05 21.99 22.76
C GLY A 559 5.35 23.36 22.77
N ASN A 560 4.02 23.41 22.70
CA ASN A 560 3.23 24.65 22.78
C ASN A 560 2.44 24.73 24.07
#